data_4ceec1ea29e5029a4310e19994f50aee
#
_entry.id   4ceec1ea29e5029a4310e19994f50aee
#
_cell.length_a   1.000
_cell.length_b   1.000
_cell.length_c   1.000
_cell.angle_alpha   90.00
_cell.angle_beta   90.00
_cell.angle_gamma   90.00
#
_symmetry.space_group_name_H-M   'P 1'
#
loop_
_entity.id
_entity.type
_entity.pdbx_description
1 polymer ?
#
loop_
_entity_poly.entity_id
_entity_poly.type
_entity_poly.pdbx_seq_one_letter_code
_entity_poly.pdbx_strand_id
1 'polypeptide(L)'
;NTDHQLILMERLSAVATAMGRIANDLLLYSSGPRTGLCELYLPELDEELQNYLGTSCTYVPELVIETMQQVIATEQMAVFAANEGQLDHGSINSGGIICVLDALSMVEDVVDIFATKCIEGIQVNVERCKTNAELSTSLSTMVSSLYGYPTGVKIAKLAIAENISCKEAALKEHLLPP
;
A
#
# COMPACT_ATOMS: atom_id res chain seq x y z
N ASN A 1 -35.49 -10.86 -4.61
CA ASN A 1 -34.45 -9.97 -5.13
C ASN A 1 -33.18 -10.18 -4.33
N THR A 2 -32.02 -10.15 -5.02
CA THR A 2 -30.70 -10.46 -4.46
C THR A 2 -29.81 -9.23 -4.31
N ASP A 3 -30.34 -8.02 -4.44
CA ASP A 3 -29.61 -6.75 -4.37
C ASP A 3 -28.78 -6.60 -3.08
N HIS A 4 -29.27 -7.17 -1.96
CA HIS A 4 -28.52 -7.15 -0.70
C HIS A 4 -27.19 -7.91 -0.77
N GLN A 5 -27.11 -8.98 -1.58
CA GLN A 5 -25.86 -9.74 -1.81
C GLN A 5 -24.90 -8.91 -2.64
N LEU A 6 -25.38 -8.24 -3.68
CA LEU A 6 -24.59 -7.34 -4.50
C LEU A 6 -24.02 -6.18 -3.67
N ILE A 7 -24.86 -5.51 -2.87
CA ILE A 7 -24.42 -4.41 -2.00
C ILE A 7 -23.34 -4.88 -1.02
N LEU A 8 -23.47 -6.09 -0.46
CA LEU A 8 -22.44 -6.63 0.43
C LEU A 8 -21.12 -6.86 -0.31
N MET A 9 -21.16 -7.43 -1.53
CA MET A 9 -19.96 -7.63 -2.34
C MET A 9 -19.28 -6.31 -2.73
N GLU A 10 -20.03 -5.27 -3.09
CA GLU A 10 -19.49 -3.94 -3.34
C GLU A 10 -18.72 -3.39 -2.12
N ARG A 11 -19.25 -3.61 -0.91
CA ARG A 11 -18.57 -3.19 0.33
C ARG A 11 -17.31 -4.01 0.61
N LEU A 12 -17.35 -5.32 0.37
CA LEU A 12 -16.17 -6.19 0.47
C LEU A 12 -15.08 -5.79 -0.53
N SER A 13 -15.45 -5.50 -1.78
CA SER A 13 -14.51 -4.98 -2.80
C SER A 13 -13.88 -3.65 -2.40
N ALA A 14 -14.64 -2.76 -1.76
CA ALA A 14 -14.10 -1.49 -1.26
C ALA A 14 -13.06 -1.73 -0.14
N VAL A 15 -13.33 -2.65 0.79
CA VAL A 15 -12.37 -3.07 1.83
C VAL A 15 -11.15 -3.72 1.20
N ALA A 16 -11.35 -4.66 0.27
CA ALA A 16 -10.28 -5.34 -0.46
C ALA A 16 -9.36 -4.35 -1.20
N THR A 17 -9.93 -3.34 -1.85
CA THR A 17 -9.17 -2.28 -2.52
C THR A 17 -8.31 -1.49 -1.52
N ALA A 18 -8.85 -1.16 -0.34
CA ALA A 18 -8.10 -0.44 0.68
C ALA A 18 -6.95 -1.29 1.25
N MET A 19 -7.22 -2.55 1.57
CA MET A 19 -6.21 -3.48 2.10
C MET A 19 -5.10 -3.76 1.08
N GLY A 20 -5.45 -3.99 -0.19
CA GLY A 20 -4.47 -4.18 -1.26
C GLY A 20 -3.53 -2.99 -1.43
N ARG A 21 -4.04 -1.75 -1.28
CA ARG A 21 -3.19 -0.55 -1.30
C ARG A 21 -2.23 -0.51 -0.11
N ILE A 22 -2.71 -0.79 1.11
CA ILE A 22 -1.85 -0.84 2.30
C ILE A 22 -0.75 -1.88 2.13
N ALA A 23 -1.08 -3.07 1.64
CA ALA A 23 -0.11 -4.13 1.40
C ALA A 23 0.94 -3.75 0.34
N ASN A 24 0.53 -3.08 -0.75
CA ASN A 24 1.45 -2.54 -1.75
C ASN A 24 2.39 -1.48 -1.17
N ASP A 25 1.88 -0.58 -0.33
CA ASP A 25 2.71 0.44 0.32
C ASP A 25 3.74 -0.20 1.25
N LEU A 26 3.37 -1.25 2.00
CA LEU A 26 4.30 -1.99 2.85
C LEU A 26 5.41 -2.67 2.03
N LEU A 27 5.09 -3.26 0.86
CA LEU A 27 6.09 -3.80 -0.06
C LEU A 27 7.07 -2.72 -0.52
N LEU A 28 6.57 -1.54 -0.87
CA LEU A 28 7.40 -0.43 -1.31
C LEU A 28 8.32 0.07 -0.19
N TYR A 29 7.76 0.32 1.01
CA TYR A 29 8.53 0.79 2.16
C TYR A 29 9.58 -0.22 2.66
N SER A 30 9.30 -1.52 2.52
CA SER A 30 10.24 -2.58 2.91
C SER A 30 11.23 -2.96 1.81
N SER A 31 11.09 -2.40 0.60
CA SER A 31 11.96 -2.70 -0.53
C SER A 31 13.43 -2.38 -0.24
N GLY A 32 14.33 -3.21 -0.69
CA GLY A 32 15.76 -3.01 -0.47
C GLY A 32 16.46 -4.30 -0.06
N PRO A 33 17.53 -4.24 0.70
CA PRO A 33 18.05 -3.14 1.56
C PRO A 33 18.92 -2.09 0.84
N ARG A 34 19.41 -2.37 -0.37
CA ARG A 34 20.37 -1.48 -1.05
C ARG A 34 19.74 -0.59 -2.11
N THR A 35 18.78 -1.12 -2.86
CA THR A 35 18.23 -0.51 -4.07
C THR A 35 16.76 -0.08 -3.91
N GLY A 36 16.23 -0.08 -2.71
CA GLY A 36 14.85 0.31 -2.40
C GLY A 36 14.77 1.36 -1.30
N LEU A 37 13.55 1.64 -0.82
CA LEU A 37 13.32 2.61 0.24
C LEU A 37 13.92 2.14 1.57
N CYS A 38 13.70 0.89 1.95
CA CYS A 38 14.19 0.27 3.18
C CYS A 38 13.85 1.10 4.44
N GLU A 39 12.63 1.66 4.48
CA GLU A 39 12.15 2.47 5.59
C GLU A 39 11.46 1.65 6.67
N LEU A 40 10.96 0.46 6.28
CA LEU A 40 10.34 -0.50 7.19
C LEU A 40 11.02 -1.86 7.07
N TYR A 41 11.05 -2.59 8.19
CA TYR A 41 11.34 -4.01 8.23
C TYR A 41 10.07 -4.76 8.58
N LEU A 42 9.64 -5.65 7.70
CA LEU A 42 8.52 -6.55 7.96
C LEU A 42 8.97 -7.71 8.86
N PRO A 43 8.07 -8.26 9.69
CA PRO A 43 8.38 -9.42 10.53
C PRO A 43 8.91 -10.58 9.70
N GLU A 44 9.86 -11.28 10.27
CA GLU A 44 10.37 -12.52 9.68
C GLU A 44 9.37 -13.64 9.96
N LEU A 45 9.06 -14.43 8.95
CA LEU A 45 8.37 -15.70 9.10
C LEU A 45 9.39 -16.76 9.56
N ASP A 46 9.07 -18.03 9.47
CA ASP A 46 9.96 -19.11 9.90
C ASP A 46 11.35 -19.07 9.24
N GLU A 47 12.40 -19.47 9.97
CA GLU A 47 13.81 -19.43 9.53
C GLU A 47 14.05 -20.15 8.18
N GLU A 48 13.26 -21.18 7.85
CA GLU A 48 13.37 -21.90 6.59
C GLU A 48 13.01 -21.05 5.37
N LEU A 49 12.05 -20.12 5.51
CA LEU A 49 11.63 -19.21 4.44
C LEU A 49 12.60 -18.04 4.26
N GLN A 50 13.28 -17.59 5.32
CA GLN A 50 14.28 -16.54 5.25
C GLN A 50 15.51 -16.92 4.42
N ASN A 51 15.94 -18.19 4.53
CA ASN A 51 17.16 -18.65 3.86
C ASN A 51 17.05 -18.67 2.33
N TYR A 52 15.84 -18.53 1.77
CA TYR A 52 15.65 -18.69 0.33
C TYR A 52 16.04 -17.46 -0.50
N LEU A 53 15.90 -16.24 0.01
CA LEU A 53 16.09 -15.02 -0.80
C LEU A 53 16.98 -13.94 -0.16
N GLY A 54 17.33 -14.00 1.13
CA GLY A 54 18.13 -12.97 1.81
C GLY A 54 17.50 -11.56 1.78
N THR A 55 16.18 -11.47 1.62
CA THR A 55 15.39 -10.23 1.54
C THR A 55 14.34 -10.19 2.63
N SER A 56 13.77 -9.00 2.89
CA SER A 56 12.60 -8.85 3.77
C SER A 56 11.48 -9.81 3.36
N CYS A 57 10.74 -10.34 4.32
CA CYS A 57 9.64 -11.25 4.06
C CYS A 57 8.48 -10.50 3.38
N THR A 58 8.31 -10.67 2.06
CA THR A 58 7.26 -10.04 1.26
C THR A 58 6.01 -10.92 1.11
N TYR A 59 6.08 -12.18 1.53
CA TYR A 59 5.03 -13.18 1.26
C TYR A 59 3.65 -12.79 1.81
N VAL A 60 3.59 -12.23 3.02
CA VAL A 60 2.28 -11.88 3.61
C VAL A 60 1.62 -10.72 2.87
N PRO A 61 2.29 -9.59 2.62
CA PRO A 61 1.71 -8.54 1.77
C PRO A 61 1.33 -9.01 0.37
N GLU A 62 2.14 -9.86 -0.27
CA GLU A 62 1.83 -10.44 -1.59
C GLU A 62 0.58 -11.31 -1.53
N LEU A 63 0.46 -12.18 -0.52
CA LEU A 63 -0.74 -12.98 -0.27
C LEU A 63 -1.99 -12.10 -0.09
N VAL A 64 -1.87 -11.02 0.67
CA VAL A 64 -2.97 -10.05 0.85
C VAL A 64 -3.39 -9.44 -0.47
N ILE A 65 -2.43 -8.99 -1.29
CA ILE A 65 -2.72 -8.39 -2.61
C ILE A 65 -3.46 -9.38 -3.50
N GLU A 66 -2.97 -10.61 -3.62
CA GLU A 66 -3.57 -11.64 -4.47
C GLU A 66 -4.98 -12.02 -3.99
N THR A 67 -5.16 -12.20 -2.67
CA THR A 67 -6.48 -12.50 -2.09
C THR A 67 -7.46 -11.35 -2.31
N MET A 68 -7.02 -10.09 -2.13
CA MET A 68 -7.88 -8.94 -2.35
C MET A 68 -8.27 -8.79 -3.84
N GLN A 69 -7.37 -9.10 -4.76
CA GLN A 69 -7.69 -9.15 -6.20
C GLN A 69 -8.74 -10.23 -6.49
N GLN A 70 -8.65 -11.38 -5.86
CA GLN A 70 -9.64 -12.46 -6.01
C GLN A 70 -11.03 -12.01 -5.49
N VAL A 71 -11.08 -11.34 -4.34
CA VAL A 71 -12.34 -10.79 -3.79
C VAL A 71 -12.96 -9.78 -4.75
N ILE A 72 -12.17 -8.87 -5.31
CA ILE A 72 -12.64 -7.87 -6.28
C ILE A 72 -13.14 -8.55 -7.57
N ALA A 73 -12.44 -9.57 -8.05
CA ALA A 73 -12.88 -10.34 -9.22
C ALA A 73 -14.20 -11.08 -8.98
N THR A 74 -14.41 -11.58 -7.76
CA THR A 74 -15.63 -12.30 -7.36
C THR A 74 -16.87 -11.39 -7.35
N GLU A 75 -16.71 -10.07 -7.18
CA GLU A 75 -17.81 -9.10 -7.29
C GLU A 75 -18.53 -9.20 -8.63
N GLN A 76 -17.82 -9.41 -9.73
CA GLN A 76 -18.43 -9.53 -11.06
C GLN A 76 -19.35 -10.76 -11.15
N MET A 77 -19.03 -11.83 -10.47
CA MET A 77 -19.90 -13.00 -10.40
C MET A 77 -21.18 -12.69 -9.62
N ALA A 78 -21.10 -11.91 -8.56
CA ALA A 78 -22.27 -11.45 -7.81
C ALA A 78 -23.15 -10.52 -8.66
N VAL A 79 -22.55 -9.65 -9.49
CA VAL A 79 -23.27 -8.80 -10.45
C VAL A 79 -24.04 -9.66 -11.46
N PHE A 80 -23.40 -10.67 -12.06
CA PHE A 80 -24.07 -11.59 -12.98
C PHE A 80 -25.20 -12.34 -12.30
N ALA A 81 -24.95 -12.82 -11.09
CA ALA A 81 -25.91 -13.52 -10.28
C ALA A 81 -27.15 -12.63 -9.95
N ALA A 82 -26.93 -11.36 -9.64
CA ALA A 82 -28.02 -10.41 -9.37
C ALA A 82 -28.82 -10.04 -10.62
N ASN A 83 -28.19 -10.11 -11.81
CA ASN A 83 -28.85 -9.84 -13.09
C ASN A 83 -29.69 -11.03 -13.59
N GLU A 84 -29.55 -12.20 -13.01
CA GLU A 84 -30.38 -13.36 -13.31
C GLU A 84 -31.66 -13.30 -12.50
N GLY A 85 -32.75 -13.75 -13.09
CA GLY A 85 -34.07 -13.82 -12.45
C GLY A 85 -35.20 -13.46 -13.38
N GLN A 86 -36.34 -14.07 -13.16
CA GLN A 86 -37.55 -13.82 -13.92
C GLN A 86 -38.64 -13.31 -12.98
N LEU A 87 -39.24 -12.16 -13.29
CA LEU A 87 -40.27 -11.55 -12.49
C LEU A 87 -39.89 -11.39 -11.00
N ASP A 88 -38.65 -10.95 -10.77
CA ASP A 88 -38.06 -10.79 -9.41
C ASP A 88 -37.96 -12.10 -8.60
N HIS A 89 -37.99 -13.25 -9.27
CA HIS A 89 -37.84 -14.56 -8.66
C HIS A 89 -36.40 -15.06 -8.83
N GLY A 90 -35.56 -14.75 -7.85
CA GLY A 90 -34.12 -15.11 -7.82
C GLY A 90 -33.81 -16.46 -7.17
N SER A 91 -34.81 -17.35 -6.99
CA SER A 91 -34.62 -18.62 -6.27
C SER A 91 -33.68 -19.63 -6.94
N ILE A 92 -33.32 -19.39 -8.20
CA ILE A 92 -32.42 -20.27 -8.97
C ILE A 92 -30.97 -19.92 -8.74
N ASN A 93 -30.68 -18.78 -8.07
CA ASN A 93 -29.33 -18.21 -8.02
C ASN A 93 -28.65 -18.41 -6.66
N SER A 94 -28.23 -19.65 -6.39
CA SER A 94 -27.31 -19.93 -5.28
C SER A 94 -25.88 -19.38 -5.51
N GLY A 95 -25.53 -19.05 -6.77
CA GLY A 95 -24.20 -18.55 -7.14
C GLY A 95 -23.82 -17.24 -6.42
N GLY A 96 -24.76 -16.31 -6.30
CA GLY A 96 -24.53 -15.04 -5.61
C GLY A 96 -24.19 -15.19 -4.13
N ILE A 97 -24.93 -16.04 -3.40
CA ILE A 97 -24.63 -16.27 -1.97
C ILE A 97 -23.34 -17.04 -1.76
N ILE A 98 -23.01 -17.98 -2.63
CA ILE A 98 -21.71 -18.70 -2.58
C ILE A 98 -20.56 -17.71 -2.75
N CYS A 99 -20.61 -16.84 -3.76
CA CYS A 99 -19.60 -15.80 -3.98
C CYS A 99 -19.40 -14.92 -2.74
N VAL A 100 -20.49 -14.51 -2.08
CA VAL A 100 -20.42 -13.71 -0.85
C VAL A 100 -19.75 -14.47 0.28
N LEU A 101 -20.14 -15.73 0.51
CA LEU A 101 -19.58 -16.54 1.58
C LEU A 101 -18.10 -16.85 1.35
N ASP A 102 -17.71 -17.18 0.13
CA ASP A 102 -16.30 -17.42 -0.23
C ASP A 102 -15.47 -16.15 -0.06
N ALA A 103 -15.98 -14.98 -0.50
CA ALA A 103 -15.29 -13.71 -0.33
C ALA A 103 -15.14 -13.34 1.15
N LEU A 104 -16.16 -13.57 1.98
CA LEU A 104 -16.08 -13.33 3.43
C LEU A 104 -15.03 -14.22 4.09
N SER A 105 -15.01 -15.52 3.75
CA SER A 105 -14.02 -16.46 4.29
C SER A 105 -12.59 -16.06 3.90
N MET A 106 -12.37 -15.72 2.62
CA MET A 106 -11.05 -15.24 2.17
C MET A 106 -10.59 -13.98 2.89
N VAL A 107 -11.51 -13.02 3.11
CA VAL A 107 -11.19 -11.78 3.83
C VAL A 107 -10.89 -12.07 5.29
N GLU A 108 -11.70 -12.91 5.97
CA GLU A 108 -11.50 -13.30 7.37
C GLU A 108 -10.11 -13.89 7.58
N ASP A 109 -9.76 -14.92 6.80
CA ASP A 109 -8.49 -15.64 6.92
C ASP A 109 -7.29 -14.72 6.67
N VAL A 110 -7.34 -13.93 5.60
CA VAL A 110 -6.20 -13.09 5.24
C VAL A 110 -6.03 -11.87 6.13
N VAL A 111 -7.12 -11.33 6.70
CA VAL A 111 -7.04 -10.20 7.66
C VAL A 111 -6.32 -10.63 8.93
N ASP A 112 -6.62 -11.80 9.46
CA ASP A 112 -5.94 -12.34 10.64
C ASP A 112 -4.45 -12.57 10.38
N ILE A 113 -4.11 -13.20 9.26
CA ILE A 113 -2.71 -13.41 8.83
C ILE A 113 -2.00 -12.07 8.66
N PHE A 114 -2.64 -11.11 8.01
CA PHE A 114 -2.03 -9.79 7.77
C PHE A 114 -1.77 -9.06 9.08
N ALA A 115 -2.73 -9.04 9.99
CA ALA A 115 -2.58 -8.40 11.29
C ALA A 115 -1.46 -9.05 12.12
N THR A 116 -1.52 -10.37 12.29
CA THR A 116 -0.66 -11.10 13.24
C THR A 116 0.72 -11.44 12.69
N LYS A 117 0.87 -11.62 11.37
CA LYS A 117 2.12 -12.06 10.73
C LYS A 117 2.84 -10.98 9.94
N CYS A 118 2.20 -9.82 9.73
CA CYS A 118 2.82 -8.71 9.02
C CYS A 118 2.79 -7.42 9.83
N ILE A 119 1.60 -6.96 10.25
CA ILE A 119 1.47 -5.65 10.93
C ILE A 119 2.09 -5.69 12.33
N GLU A 120 1.77 -6.74 13.11
CA GLU A 120 2.39 -6.95 14.41
C GLU A 120 3.87 -7.26 14.24
N GLY A 121 4.73 -6.39 14.76
CA GLY A 121 6.18 -6.58 14.69
C GLY A 121 6.88 -5.81 13.57
N ILE A 122 6.18 -4.97 12.79
CA ILE A 122 6.83 -4.01 11.88
C ILE A 122 7.82 -3.14 12.68
N GLN A 123 9.04 -3.00 12.16
CA GLN A 123 10.05 -2.14 12.72
C GLN A 123 10.38 -0.99 11.74
N VAL A 124 10.64 0.20 12.29
CA VAL A 124 10.99 1.38 11.50
C VAL A 124 12.51 1.49 11.40
N ASN A 125 13.02 1.63 10.19
CA ASN A 125 14.42 2.01 9.96
C ASN A 125 14.57 3.54 10.08
N VAL A 126 14.71 4.00 11.31
CA VAL A 126 14.72 5.44 11.66
C VAL A 126 15.79 6.21 10.89
N GLU A 127 16.99 5.66 10.78
CA GLU A 127 18.11 6.31 10.07
C GLU A 127 17.82 6.46 8.57
N ARG A 128 17.23 5.43 7.97
CA ARG A 128 16.87 5.48 6.55
C ARG A 128 15.75 6.47 6.29
N CYS A 129 14.71 6.45 7.12
CA CYS A 129 13.61 7.41 7.06
C CYS A 129 14.13 8.84 7.15
N LYS A 130 15.02 9.12 8.11
CA LYS A 130 15.65 10.43 8.29
C LYS A 130 16.43 10.85 7.06
N THR A 131 17.29 9.98 6.55
CA THR A 131 18.11 10.24 5.35
C THR A 131 17.22 10.53 4.13
N ASN A 132 16.20 9.70 3.89
CA ASN A 132 15.29 9.87 2.76
C ASN A 132 14.47 11.18 2.90
N ALA A 133 14.02 11.51 4.11
CA ALA A 133 13.32 12.75 4.37
C ALA A 133 14.21 13.99 4.13
N GLU A 134 15.46 13.97 4.60
CA GLU A 134 16.41 15.07 4.41
C GLU A 134 16.81 15.28 2.94
N LEU A 135 16.87 14.20 2.15
CA LEU A 135 17.16 14.25 0.71
C LEU A 135 15.93 14.61 -0.14
N SER A 136 14.73 14.61 0.43
CA SER A 136 13.51 14.89 -0.31
C SER A 136 13.50 16.32 -0.86
N THR A 137 13.32 16.44 -2.17
CA THR A 137 13.14 17.75 -2.83
C THR A 137 11.85 18.45 -2.44
N SER A 138 10.90 17.74 -1.83
CA SER A 138 9.66 18.34 -1.26
C SER A 138 9.96 19.38 -0.19
N LEU A 139 11.12 19.32 0.46
CA LEU A 139 11.57 20.34 1.43
C LEU A 139 11.77 21.71 0.78
N SER A 140 11.90 21.81 -0.53
CA SER A 140 11.91 23.09 -1.26
C SER A 140 10.61 23.89 -1.10
N THR A 141 9.50 23.25 -0.73
CA THR A 141 8.23 23.93 -0.42
C THR A 141 8.36 24.85 0.80
N MET A 142 9.20 24.48 1.77
CA MET A 142 9.49 25.33 2.93
C MET A 142 10.24 26.59 2.48
N VAL A 143 11.19 26.45 1.55
CA VAL A 143 11.89 27.59 0.96
C VAL A 143 10.92 28.44 0.14
N SER A 144 10.00 27.81 -0.60
CA SER A 144 8.96 28.51 -1.37
C SER A 144 8.05 29.36 -0.48
N SER A 145 7.70 28.88 0.71
CA SER A 145 6.84 29.60 1.64
C SER A 145 7.50 30.86 2.24
N LEU A 146 8.84 30.82 2.38
CA LEU A 146 9.62 31.93 2.96
C LEU A 146 10.11 32.93 1.91
N TYR A 147 10.55 32.44 0.75
CA TYR A 147 11.27 33.22 -0.27
C TYR A 147 10.57 33.26 -1.63
N GLY A 148 9.36 32.73 -1.71
CA GLY A 148 8.56 32.69 -2.93
C GLY A 148 8.82 31.44 -3.80
N TYR A 149 7.81 31.07 -4.58
CA TYR A 149 7.80 29.85 -5.41
C TYR A 149 9.00 29.73 -6.38
N PRO A 150 9.41 30.83 -7.11
CA PRO A 150 10.57 30.72 -8.01
C PRO A 150 11.86 30.34 -7.30
N THR A 151 12.06 30.83 -6.07
CA THR A 151 13.24 30.50 -5.24
C THR A 151 13.23 29.04 -4.83
N GLY A 152 12.08 28.51 -4.37
CA GLY A 152 11.95 27.08 -4.05
C GLY A 152 12.23 26.17 -5.24
N VAL A 153 11.74 26.54 -6.43
CA VAL A 153 12.03 25.81 -7.67
C VAL A 153 13.55 25.82 -7.99
N LYS A 154 14.22 26.97 -7.81
CA LYS A 154 15.68 27.07 -8.01
C LYS A 154 16.43 26.15 -7.07
N ILE A 155 16.05 26.13 -5.78
CA ILE A 155 16.66 25.26 -4.77
C ILE A 155 16.45 23.77 -5.09
N ALA A 156 15.24 23.37 -5.47
CA ALA A 156 14.98 21.98 -5.85
C ALA A 156 15.84 21.54 -7.07
N LYS A 157 15.93 22.38 -8.09
CA LYS A 157 16.78 22.10 -9.26
C LYS A 157 18.25 22.00 -8.92
N LEU A 158 18.76 22.90 -8.06
CA LEU A 158 20.15 22.88 -7.60
C LEU A 158 20.45 21.61 -6.78
N ALA A 159 19.54 21.24 -5.86
CA ALA A 159 19.64 20.03 -5.05
C ALA A 159 19.76 18.77 -5.92
N ILE A 160 18.93 18.67 -6.96
CA ILE A 160 18.95 17.54 -7.90
C ILE A 160 20.24 17.55 -8.73
N ALA A 161 20.62 18.69 -9.28
CA ALA A 161 21.77 18.80 -10.17
C ALA A 161 23.11 18.46 -9.48
N GLU A 162 23.24 18.82 -8.21
CA GLU A 162 24.46 18.59 -7.43
C GLU A 162 24.36 17.38 -6.50
N ASN A 163 23.24 16.68 -6.49
CA ASN A 163 22.96 15.54 -5.61
C ASN A 163 23.17 15.87 -4.11
N ILE A 164 22.64 17.00 -3.68
CA ILE A 164 22.70 17.49 -2.30
C ILE A 164 21.29 17.71 -1.74
N SER A 165 21.17 17.88 -0.42
CA SER A 165 19.89 18.19 0.20
C SER A 165 19.41 19.62 -0.15
N CYS A 166 18.09 19.87 -0.05
CA CYS A 166 17.52 21.22 -0.20
C CYS A 166 18.09 22.20 0.84
N LYS A 167 18.48 21.72 2.03
CA LYS A 167 19.14 22.51 3.06
C LYS A 167 20.53 22.98 2.60
N GLU A 168 21.34 22.08 2.10
CA GLU A 168 22.68 22.41 1.57
C GLU A 168 22.59 23.36 0.36
N ALA A 169 21.61 23.12 -0.53
CA ALA A 169 21.36 24.01 -1.66
C ALA A 169 20.96 25.43 -1.19
N ALA A 170 20.11 25.54 -0.16
CA ALA A 170 19.71 26.83 0.40
C ALA A 170 20.85 27.55 1.13
N LEU A 171 21.76 26.82 1.79
CA LEU A 171 22.99 27.36 2.38
C LEU A 171 23.93 27.91 1.29
N LYS A 172 24.14 27.19 0.19
CA LYS A 172 24.93 27.66 -0.96
C LYS A 172 24.40 28.94 -1.59
N GLU A 173 23.08 29.07 -1.64
CA GLU A 173 22.41 30.27 -2.15
C GLU A 173 22.26 31.39 -1.10
N HIS A 174 22.88 31.24 0.08
CA HIS A 174 22.85 32.22 1.18
C HIS A 174 21.45 32.58 1.68
N LEU A 175 20.48 31.66 1.53
CA LEU A 175 19.11 31.84 2.02
C LEU A 175 18.95 31.47 3.50
N LEU A 176 19.86 30.69 4.03
CA LEU A 176 19.89 30.30 5.46
C LEU A 176 21.18 30.81 6.07
N PRO A 177 21.14 31.22 7.36
CA PRO A 177 22.39 31.49 8.08
C PRO A 177 23.23 30.23 8.22
N PRO A 178 24.56 30.34 8.29
CA PRO A 178 25.47 29.23 8.42
C PRO A 178 25.26 28.42 9.71
#